data_8c34725dcfa6328fca666a495c51d15a
#
_entry.id   8c34725dcfa6328fca666a495c51d15a
#
_cell.length_a   1.000
_cell.length_b   1.000
_cell.length_c   1.000
_cell.angle_alpha   90.00
_cell.angle_beta   90.00
_cell.angle_gamma   90.00
#
_symmetry.space_group_name_H-M   'P 1'
#
loop_
_entity.id
_entity.type
_entity.pdbx_description
1 polymer ?
#
loop_
_entity_poly.entity_id
_entity_poly.type
_entity_poly.pdbx_seq_one_letter_code
_entity_poly.pdbx_strand_id
1 'polypeptide(L)'
;LRIIRAARFASQLQMTIDPNLLAVGVANNITFEAYNGTTLVSSSTLSSLLSLDLLGLLEDGDIAAIPFDVAGPADRVVVRLNALLGVSLVQSLDFHDIAITSSLPVIDPASEDIEVCAGDSASLVATTASSGAELRWYDSASGGSLLATTASGEAFTTPTLTEDTTFYVAS
;
A
#
# COMPACT_ATOMS: atom_id res chain seq x y z
N LEU A 1 -7.18 23.35 1.66
CA LEU A 1 -5.85 22.78 1.98
C LEU A 1 -5.89 22.14 3.36
N ARG A 2 -5.77 20.83 3.43
CA ARG A 2 -5.64 20.11 4.72
C ARG A 2 -4.24 19.56 4.84
N ILE A 3 -3.58 19.80 5.96
CA ILE A 3 -2.24 19.28 6.27
C ILE A 3 -2.40 18.20 7.33
N ILE A 4 -1.90 17.00 7.02
CA ILE A 4 -1.90 15.87 7.95
C ILE A 4 -0.44 15.48 8.18
N ARG A 5 -0.04 15.36 9.45
CA ARG A 5 1.29 14.90 9.83
C ARG A 5 1.28 13.38 9.93
N ALA A 6 2.18 12.75 9.20
CA ALA A 6 2.44 11.31 9.28
C ALA A 6 3.82 11.04 9.88
N ALA A 7 3.98 9.89 10.52
CA ALA A 7 5.24 9.48 11.13
C ALA A 7 6.34 9.18 10.09
N ARG A 8 7.59 9.14 10.53
CA ARG A 8 8.84 9.28 9.76
C ARG A 8 9.17 8.22 8.70
N PHE A 9 8.37 7.16 8.51
CA PHE A 9 8.74 6.03 7.65
C PHE A 9 7.52 5.49 6.93
N ALA A 10 7.02 6.22 5.93
CA ALA A 10 5.98 5.70 5.07
C ALA A 10 6.60 5.30 3.74
N SER A 11 6.47 4.06 3.34
CA SER A 11 6.70 3.61 1.96
C SER A 11 5.41 3.64 1.15
N GLN A 12 4.27 3.57 1.81
CA GLN A 12 2.97 3.68 1.18
C GLN A 12 1.98 4.37 2.12
N LEU A 13 1.20 5.28 1.58
CA LEU A 13 0.08 5.93 2.26
C LEU A 13 -1.21 5.39 1.67
N GLN A 14 -2.16 5.08 2.52
CA GLN A 14 -3.51 4.70 2.13
C GLN A 14 -4.46 5.83 2.47
N MET A 15 -5.20 6.31 1.47
CA MET A 15 -6.15 7.40 1.63
C MET A 15 -7.56 6.89 1.40
N THR A 16 -8.47 7.27 2.27
CA THR A 16 -9.89 6.94 2.14
C THR A 16 -10.66 8.18 1.71
N ILE A 17 -11.33 8.12 0.57
CA ILE A 17 -12.05 9.25 -0.04
C ILE A 17 -13.49 8.87 -0.40
N ASP A 18 -14.35 9.89 -0.44
CA ASP A 18 -15.73 9.77 -0.91
C ASP A 18 -15.78 9.84 -2.45
N PRO A 19 -16.48 8.90 -3.12
CA PRO A 19 -16.53 8.75 -4.56
C PRO A 19 -17.31 9.82 -5.34
N ASN A 20 -18.05 10.70 -4.69
CA ASN A 20 -18.88 11.70 -5.36
C ASN A 20 -18.10 12.70 -6.27
N LEU A 21 -16.81 12.50 -6.45
CA LEU A 21 -15.88 13.38 -7.18
C LEU A 21 -15.51 12.91 -8.59
N LEU A 22 -16.13 11.85 -9.12
CA LEU A 22 -15.63 11.15 -10.31
C LEU A 22 -16.07 11.66 -11.68
N ALA A 23 -16.20 12.96 -11.85
CA ALA A 23 -15.93 13.48 -13.20
C ALA A 23 -14.40 13.41 -13.43
N VAL A 24 -13.93 12.58 -14.37
CA VAL A 24 -12.50 12.36 -14.71
C VAL A 24 -11.68 13.66 -14.79
N GLY A 25 -12.33 14.78 -15.18
CA GLY A 25 -11.72 16.09 -15.20
C GLY A 25 -11.35 16.67 -13.83
N VAL A 26 -11.99 16.24 -12.74
CA VAL A 26 -11.71 16.73 -11.38
C VAL A 26 -10.52 15.95 -10.78
N ALA A 27 -10.41 14.65 -11.05
CA ALA A 27 -9.34 13.82 -10.56
C ALA A 27 -7.93 14.29 -10.99
N ASN A 28 -7.82 14.90 -12.17
CA ASN A 28 -6.57 15.50 -12.65
C ASN A 28 -6.15 16.76 -11.87
N ASN A 29 -7.10 17.42 -11.18
CA ASN A 29 -6.85 18.64 -10.44
C ASN A 29 -6.63 18.43 -8.96
N ILE A 30 -6.67 17.17 -8.49
CA ILE A 30 -6.34 16.80 -7.13
C ILE A 30 -4.93 16.22 -7.13
N THR A 31 -4.03 16.85 -6.38
CA THR A 31 -2.64 16.47 -6.28
C THR A 31 -2.34 16.06 -4.82
N PHE A 32 -1.65 14.95 -4.66
CA PHE A 32 -1.10 14.46 -3.41
C PHE A 32 0.40 14.71 -3.41
N GLU A 33 0.90 15.34 -2.36
CA GLU A 33 2.30 15.69 -2.21
C GLU A 33 2.79 15.22 -0.84
N ALA A 34 3.87 14.42 -0.82
CA ALA A 34 4.56 14.03 0.40
C ALA A 34 5.81 14.87 0.58
N TYR A 35 6.04 15.38 1.78
CA TYR A 35 7.17 16.22 2.13
C TYR A 35 7.95 15.64 3.31
N ASN A 36 9.26 15.91 3.31
CA ASN A 36 10.13 15.77 4.48
C ASN A 36 10.63 17.20 4.86
N GLY A 37 10.09 17.74 5.92
CA GLY A 37 10.26 19.17 6.24
C GLY A 37 9.68 20.06 5.14
N THR A 38 10.55 20.74 4.39
CA THR A 38 10.19 21.59 3.24
C THR A 38 10.45 20.94 1.89
N THR A 39 11.10 19.78 1.87
CA THR A 39 11.49 19.08 0.64
C THR A 39 10.34 18.20 0.14
N LEU A 40 9.95 18.37 -1.11
CA LEU A 40 8.99 17.48 -1.79
C LEU A 40 9.68 16.13 -2.05
N VAL A 41 9.10 15.06 -1.55
CA VAL A 41 9.60 13.67 -1.69
C VAL A 41 8.86 12.93 -2.81
N SER A 42 7.53 13.06 -2.86
CA SER A 42 6.69 12.44 -3.89
C SER A 42 5.50 13.33 -4.22
N SER A 43 5.05 13.25 -5.47
CA SER A 43 3.83 13.93 -5.93
C SER A 43 3.11 13.07 -6.96
N SER A 44 1.78 12.96 -6.82
CA SER A 44 0.91 12.24 -7.76
C SER A 44 -0.43 12.95 -7.88
N THR A 45 -1.09 12.80 -9.03
CA THR A 45 -2.47 13.25 -9.19
C THR A 45 -3.42 12.11 -8.80
N LEU A 46 -4.64 12.44 -8.37
CA LEU A 46 -5.65 11.41 -8.08
C LEU A 46 -5.89 10.52 -9.30
N SER A 47 -5.97 11.09 -10.51
CA SER A 47 -6.15 10.32 -11.75
C SER A 47 -5.03 9.31 -12.02
N SER A 48 -3.79 9.62 -11.63
CA SER A 48 -2.65 8.69 -11.80
C SER A 48 -2.63 7.56 -10.77
N LEU A 49 -3.33 7.72 -9.65
CA LEU A 49 -3.44 6.73 -8.58
C LEU A 49 -4.65 5.81 -8.76
N LEU A 50 -5.64 6.23 -9.58
CA LEU A 50 -6.84 5.44 -9.84
C LEU A 50 -6.57 4.39 -10.90
N SER A 51 -6.65 3.12 -10.54
CA SER A 51 -6.73 2.00 -11.49
C SER A 51 -8.16 1.87 -12.04
N LEU A 52 -8.32 1.16 -13.17
CA LEU A 52 -9.63 0.90 -13.75
C LEU A 52 -10.56 0.14 -12.80
N ASP A 53 -10.00 -0.79 -12.01
CA ASP A 53 -10.76 -1.55 -11.01
C ASP A 53 -11.22 -0.67 -9.85
N LEU A 54 -10.38 0.27 -9.44
CA LEU A 54 -10.70 1.23 -8.39
C LEU A 54 -11.75 2.25 -8.83
N LEU A 55 -11.74 2.64 -10.11
CA LEU A 55 -12.78 3.50 -10.69
C LEU A 55 -14.16 2.83 -10.63
N GLY A 56 -14.25 1.53 -10.89
CA GLY A 56 -15.51 0.78 -10.78
C GLY A 56 -16.06 0.74 -9.36
N LEU A 57 -15.23 0.54 -8.35
CA LEU A 57 -15.62 0.59 -6.94
C LEU A 57 -16.15 1.98 -6.52
N LEU A 58 -15.52 3.01 -7.02
CA LEU A 58 -15.89 4.40 -6.72
C LEU A 58 -17.22 4.82 -7.42
N GLU A 59 -17.56 4.25 -8.57
CA GLU A 59 -18.84 4.52 -9.25
C GLU A 59 -20.05 3.97 -8.47
N ASP A 60 -19.87 2.94 -7.65
CA ASP A 60 -20.93 2.34 -6.82
C ASP A 60 -21.18 3.12 -5.51
N GLY A 61 -20.44 4.19 -5.24
CA GLY A 61 -20.60 5.03 -4.06
C GLY A 61 -19.90 4.52 -2.81
N ASP A 62 -18.98 3.56 -2.96
CA ASP A 62 -18.21 2.99 -1.87
C ASP A 62 -16.99 3.87 -1.52
N ILE A 63 -16.66 3.91 -0.23
CA ILE A 63 -15.44 4.55 0.25
C ILE A 63 -14.24 3.70 -0.20
N ALA A 64 -13.33 4.29 -0.96
CA ALA A 64 -12.16 3.59 -1.43
C ALA A 64 -10.87 4.03 -0.74
N ALA A 65 -10.00 3.06 -0.51
CA ALA A 65 -8.65 3.28 -0.02
C ALA A 65 -7.67 3.33 -1.20
N ILE A 66 -7.02 4.48 -1.39
CA ILE A 66 -6.12 4.72 -2.53
C ILE A 66 -4.67 4.67 -2.05
N PRO A 67 -3.84 3.78 -2.59
CA PRO A 67 -2.42 3.75 -2.28
C PRO A 67 -1.69 4.92 -2.95
N PHE A 68 -0.76 5.53 -2.20
CA PHE A 68 0.14 6.57 -2.68
C PHE A 68 1.57 6.21 -2.28
N ASP A 69 2.38 5.82 -3.25
CA ASP A 69 3.77 5.46 -3.03
C ASP A 69 4.64 6.67 -2.73
N VAL A 70 5.40 6.59 -1.66
CA VAL A 70 6.30 7.65 -1.23
C VAL A 70 7.74 7.20 -1.38
N ALA A 71 8.52 7.92 -2.20
CA ALA A 71 9.89 7.56 -2.57
C ALA A 71 10.93 7.62 -1.43
N GLY A 72 10.52 8.08 -0.25
CA GLY A 72 11.42 8.19 0.91
C GLY A 72 10.70 8.65 2.17
N PRO A 73 11.44 8.94 3.25
CA PRO A 73 10.83 9.39 4.50
C PRO A 73 10.01 10.68 4.30
N ALA A 74 8.77 10.67 4.76
CA ALA A 74 7.89 11.84 4.72
C ALA A 74 7.30 12.10 6.12
N ASP A 75 7.21 13.35 6.48
CA ASP A 75 6.63 13.81 7.75
C ASP A 75 5.30 14.56 7.56
N ARG A 76 4.93 14.82 6.28
CA ARG A 76 3.75 15.59 5.95
C ARG A 76 3.19 15.20 4.59
N VAL A 77 1.87 15.07 4.52
CA VAL A 77 1.13 14.96 3.27
C VAL A 77 0.28 16.20 3.06
N VAL A 78 0.31 16.74 1.85
CA VAL A 78 -0.49 17.88 1.41
C VAL A 78 -1.38 17.44 0.26
N VAL A 79 -2.67 17.63 0.41
CA VAL A 79 -3.63 17.43 -0.66
C VAL A 79 -4.03 18.78 -1.21
N ARG A 80 -3.84 18.96 -2.50
CA ARG A 80 -4.21 20.19 -3.21
C ARG A 80 -5.37 19.93 -4.14
N LEU A 81 -6.40 20.74 -4.01
CA LEU A 81 -7.45 20.86 -4.99
C LEU A 81 -7.15 22.13 -5.80
N ASN A 82 -6.79 21.96 -7.07
CA ASN A 82 -6.58 23.06 -7.99
C ASN A 82 -7.93 23.48 -8.60
N ALA A 83 -8.27 24.75 -8.49
CA ALA A 83 -9.54 25.26 -8.97
C ALA A 83 -9.66 25.10 -10.50
N LEU A 84 -10.75 24.52 -10.96
CA LEU A 84 -11.15 24.52 -12.36
C LEU A 84 -11.79 25.87 -12.69
N LEU A 85 -11.20 26.63 -13.59
CA LEU A 85 -11.80 27.86 -14.11
C LEU A 85 -13.07 27.50 -14.91
N GLY A 86 -14.22 27.97 -14.44
CA GLY A 86 -15.48 27.93 -15.18
C GLY A 86 -16.47 26.82 -14.82
N VAL A 87 -16.22 26.03 -13.77
CA VAL A 87 -17.20 25.02 -13.30
C VAL A 87 -17.72 25.42 -11.92
N SER A 88 -19.05 25.52 -11.78
CA SER A 88 -19.69 25.60 -10.45
C SER A 88 -19.49 24.27 -9.75
N LEU A 89 -18.46 24.19 -8.91
CA LEU A 89 -18.19 22.99 -8.12
C LEU A 89 -19.15 22.97 -6.92
N VAL A 90 -20.21 22.18 -7.02
CA VAL A 90 -21.01 21.70 -5.88
C VAL A 90 -20.37 20.41 -5.30
N GLN A 91 -19.12 20.13 -5.66
CA GLN A 91 -18.44 18.88 -5.30
C GLN A 91 -17.51 19.12 -4.11
N SER A 92 -17.68 18.35 -3.06
CA SER A 92 -16.79 18.27 -1.91
C SER A 92 -15.92 17.00 -2.04
N LEU A 93 -14.66 17.11 -1.66
CA LEU A 93 -13.81 15.96 -1.46
C LEU A 93 -13.72 15.70 0.04
N ASP A 94 -14.30 14.62 0.48
CA ASP A 94 -14.25 14.21 1.87
C ASP A 94 -13.08 13.22 2.07
N PHE A 95 -12.14 13.62 2.91
CA PHE A 95 -11.07 12.78 3.39
C PHE A 95 -11.47 12.17 4.74
N HIS A 96 -11.50 10.84 4.77
CA HIS A 96 -11.84 10.13 6.00
C HIS A 96 -10.60 9.80 6.82
N ASP A 97 -9.55 9.28 6.19
CA ASP A 97 -8.33 8.89 6.89
C ASP A 97 -7.10 8.88 5.96
N ILE A 98 -5.91 8.97 6.54
CA ILE A 98 -4.64 8.67 5.90
C ILE A 98 -3.87 7.74 6.84
N ALA A 99 -3.72 6.50 6.42
CA ALA A 99 -2.93 5.50 7.12
C ALA A 99 -1.55 5.33 6.44
N ILE A 100 -0.57 4.98 7.24
CA ILE A 100 0.73 4.52 6.77
C ILE A 100 0.66 3.00 6.68
N THR A 101 0.95 2.46 5.50
CA THR A 101 1.00 1.01 5.28
C THR A 101 2.39 0.60 4.83
N SER A 102 2.80 -0.60 5.18
CA SER A 102 4.00 -1.21 4.63
C SER A 102 3.75 -1.57 3.17
N SER A 103 4.82 -1.55 2.35
CA SER A 103 4.78 -2.10 0.99
C SER A 103 4.47 -3.59 1.03
N LEU A 104 3.72 -4.08 0.06
CA LEU A 104 3.51 -5.52 -0.09
C LEU A 104 4.87 -6.23 -0.20
N PRO A 105 5.03 -7.38 0.47
CA PRO A 105 6.23 -8.20 0.31
C PRO A 105 6.37 -8.71 -1.13
N VAL A 106 7.60 -8.83 -1.57
CA VAL A 106 7.96 -9.48 -2.84
C VAL A 106 8.67 -10.78 -2.50
N ILE A 107 8.11 -11.90 -2.94
CA ILE A 107 8.71 -13.23 -2.75
C ILE A 107 9.91 -13.34 -3.70
N ASP A 108 11.03 -13.87 -3.21
CA ASP A 108 12.18 -14.18 -4.05
C ASP A 108 11.77 -15.28 -5.06
N PRO A 109 12.04 -15.11 -6.38
CA PRO A 109 11.68 -16.12 -7.38
C PRO A 109 12.22 -17.53 -7.07
N ALA A 110 13.36 -17.65 -6.38
CA ALA A 110 13.88 -18.93 -5.93
C ALA A 110 13.08 -19.54 -4.76
N SER A 111 12.16 -18.78 -4.16
CA SER A 111 11.25 -19.21 -3.08
C SER A 111 9.83 -19.48 -3.58
N GLU A 112 9.59 -19.30 -4.88
CA GLU A 112 8.34 -19.69 -5.51
C GLU A 112 8.43 -21.15 -5.98
N ASP A 113 7.39 -21.94 -5.75
CA ASP A 113 7.26 -23.32 -6.23
C ASP A 113 8.47 -24.24 -5.90
N ILE A 114 8.94 -24.20 -4.65
CA ILE A 114 10.05 -25.04 -4.19
C ILE A 114 9.59 -26.49 -4.03
N GLU A 115 10.34 -27.42 -4.61
CA GLU A 115 10.15 -28.85 -4.40
C GLU A 115 11.13 -29.38 -3.32
N VAL A 116 10.59 -30.06 -2.31
CA VAL A 116 11.38 -30.74 -1.27
C VAL A 116 10.85 -32.17 -1.05
N CYS A 117 11.67 -33.05 -0.51
CA CYS A 117 11.21 -34.39 -0.16
C CYS A 117 10.25 -34.35 1.04
N ALA A 118 9.28 -35.28 1.09
CA ALA A 118 8.42 -35.41 2.26
C ALA A 118 9.25 -35.72 3.50
N GLY A 119 9.07 -34.93 4.54
CA GLY A 119 9.85 -34.98 5.77
C GLY A 119 10.96 -33.90 5.88
N ASP A 120 11.19 -33.13 4.81
CA ASP A 120 12.14 -32.01 4.81
C ASP A 120 11.43 -30.67 5.08
N SER A 121 12.22 -29.64 5.32
CA SER A 121 11.80 -28.24 5.42
C SER A 121 12.33 -27.43 4.24
N ALA A 122 11.62 -26.36 3.86
CA ALA A 122 12.03 -25.42 2.83
C ALA A 122 12.55 -24.11 3.46
N SER A 123 13.35 -23.37 2.68
CA SER A 123 13.82 -22.03 3.04
C SER A 123 13.18 -21.00 2.10
N LEU A 124 12.34 -20.12 2.63
CA LEU A 124 11.62 -19.11 1.87
C LEU A 124 12.18 -17.72 2.17
N VAL A 125 12.37 -16.92 1.14
CA VAL A 125 12.86 -15.55 1.25
C VAL A 125 11.86 -14.59 0.65
N ALA A 126 11.60 -13.49 1.33
CA ALA A 126 10.85 -12.36 0.79
C ALA A 126 11.53 -11.05 1.15
N THR A 127 11.25 -10.01 0.41
CA THR A 127 11.74 -8.66 0.65
C THR A 127 10.58 -7.68 0.75
N THR A 128 10.80 -6.55 1.43
CA THR A 128 9.88 -5.41 1.43
C THR A 128 10.66 -4.13 1.16
N ALA A 129 10.05 -3.20 0.43
CA ALA A 129 10.61 -1.88 0.20
C ALA A 129 10.48 -0.97 1.43
N SER A 130 9.67 -1.36 2.43
CA SER A 130 9.47 -0.60 3.65
C SER A 130 10.67 -0.71 4.56
N SER A 131 11.40 0.38 4.76
CA SER A 131 12.58 0.41 5.65
C SER A 131 12.18 0.11 7.09
N GLY A 132 12.82 -0.89 7.70
CA GLY A 132 12.59 -1.28 9.08
C GLY A 132 11.30 -2.07 9.32
N ALA A 133 10.56 -2.44 8.25
CA ALA A 133 9.43 -3.34 8.37
C ALA A 133 9.90 -4.78 8.56
N GLU A 134 9.15 -5.53 9.37
CA GLU A 134 9.32 -6.95 9.56
C GLU A 134 8.40 -7.72 8.63
N LEU A 135 8.83 -8.89 8.18
CA LEU A 135 8.05 -9.84 7.41
C LEU A 135 7.46 -10.90 8.34
N ARG A 136 6.15 -11.09 8.27
CA ARG A 136 5.40 -12.04 9.09
C ARG A 136 4.87 -13.17 8.23
N TRP A 137 5.23 -14.40 8.57
CA TRP A 137 4.86 -15.60 7.83
C TRP A 137 3.70 -16.31 8.50
N TYR A 138 2.72 -16.75 7.69
CA TYR A 138 1.48 -17.36 8.15
C TYR A 138 1.18 -18.65 7.40
N ASP A 139 0.38 -19.53 8.02
CA ASP A 139 -0.13 -20.77 7.43
C ASP A 139 -1.40 -20.59 6.60
N SER A 140 -2.02 -19.40 6.61
CA SER A 140 -3.25 -19.11 5.86
C SER A 140 -3.31 -17.65 5.43
N ALA A 141 -3.97 -17.39 4.30
CA ALA A 141 -4.15 -16.05 3.73
C ALA A 141 -4.98 -15.10 4.63
N SER A 142 -5.88 -15.65 5.43
CA SER A 142 -6.72 -14.88 6.37
C SER A 142 -6.96 -15.69 7.63
N GLY A 143 -6.78 -15.06 8.79
CA GLY A 143 -6.98 -15.70 10.09
C GLY A 143 -5.99 -16.81 10.42
N GLY A 144 -4.87 -16.89 9.68
CA GLY A 144 -3.82 -17.87 9.90
C GLY A 144 -2.99 -17.61 11.17
N SER A 145 -2.28 -18.65 11.60
CA SER A 145 -1.33 -18.57 12.72
C SER A 145 -0.01 -17.95 12.27
N LEU A 146 0.55 -17.05 13.07
CA LEU A 146 1.89 -16.52 12.82
C LEU A 146 2.93 -17.63 13.09
N LEU A 147 3.70 -17.97 12.05
CA LEU A 147 4.74 -19.01 12.11
C LEU A 147 6.12 -18.44 12.45
N ALA A 148 6.44 -17.28 11.87
CA ALA A 148 7.71 -16.60 12.08
C ALA A 148 7.64 -15.11 11.76
N THR A 149 8.62 -14.37 12.27
CA THR A 149 8.91 -12.99 11.89
C THR A 149 10.37 -12.91 11.46
N THR A 150 10.63 -12.33 10.28
CA THR A 150 11.98 -12.19 9.72
C THR A 150 12.22 -10.75 9.27
N ALA A 151 13.49 -10.36 9.13
CA ALA A 151 13.83 -9.12 8.46
C ALA A 151 13.66 -9.27 6.92
N SER A 152 13.62 -8.13 6.21
CA SER A 152 13.61 -8.12 4.74
C SER A 152 14.84 -8.82 4.18
N GLY A 153 14.65 -9.84 3.35
CA GLY A 153 15.73 -10.65 2.77
C GLY A 153 16.26 -11.76 3.67
N GLU A 154 15.77 -11.89 4.90
CA GLU A 154 16.10 -12.99 5.78
C GLU A 154 15.22 -14.22 5.48
N ALA A 155 15.82 -15.41 5.54
CA ALA A 155 15.13 -16.65 5.23
C ALA A 155 14.20 -17.10 6.38
N PHE A 156 12.98 -17.48 6.02
CA PHE A 156 12.08 -18.27 6.87
C PHE A 156 12.26 -19.76 6.57
N THR A 157 12.61 -20.56 7.58
CA THR A 157 12.63 -22.01 7.46
C THR A 157 11.27 -22.57 7.84
N THR A 158 10.61 -23.28 6.92
CA THR A 158 9.29 -23.87 7.15
C THR A 158 9.36 -24.98 8.21
N PRO A 159 8.23 -25.33 8.84
CA PRO A 159 8.11 -26.61 9.49
C PRO A 159 8.35 -27.77 8.50
N THR A 160 8.58 -28.98 9.03
CA THR A 160 8.69 -30.20 8.23
C THR A 160 7.43 -30.42 7.39
N LEU A 161 7.59 -30.62 6.07
CA LEU A 161 6.50 -30.74 5.10
C LEU A 161 6.24 -32.20 4.77
N THR A 162 4.99 -32.63 4.90
CA THR A 162 4.55 -33.99 4.54
C THR A 162 3.57 -34.00 3.37
N GLU A 163 3.10 -32.83 2.96
CA GLU A 163 2.15 -32.59 1.87
C GLU A 163 2.40 -31.19 1.27
N ASP A 164 1.80 -30.94 0.10
CA ASP A 164 1.86 -29.64 -0.57
C ASP A 164 1.27 -28.56 0.34
N THR A 165 2.07 -27.55 0.66
CA THR A 165 1.73 -26.52 1.64
C THR A 165 2.02 -25.12 1.07
N THR A 166 1.08 -24.19 1.26
CA THR A 166 1.25 -22.77 0.88
C THR A 166 1.46 -21.93 2.14
N PHE A 167 2.48 -21.09 2.11
CA PHE A 167 2.75 -20.10 3.16
C PHE A 167 2.44 -18.69 2.65
N TYR A 168 2.07 -17.82 3.56
CA TYR A 168 1.68 -16.43 3.27
C TYR A 168 2.57 -15.48 4.03
N VAL A 169 2.97 -14.37 3.40
CA VAL A 169 3.83 -13.36 4.01
C VAL A 169 3.18 -11.99 3.95
N ALA A 170 3.28 -11.25 5.04
CA ALA A 170 2.83 -9.86 5.17
C ALA A 170 3.96 -8.98 5.75
N SER A 171 3.93 -7.68 5.51
CA SER A 171 4.84 -6.70 6.10
C SER A 171 4.07 -5.67 6.93
#